data_40e7a46ccf8d078187de06be6b553433
#
_entry.id   40e7a46ccf8d078187de06be6b553433
#
_cell.length_a   1.000
_cell.length_b   1.000
_cell.length_c   1.000
_cell.angle_alpha   90.00
_cell.angle_beta   90.00
_cell.angle_gamma   90.00
#
_symmetry.space_group_name_H-M   'P 1'
#
loop_
_entity.id
_entity.type
_entity.pdbx_description
1 polymer ?
#
loop_
_entity_poly.entity_id
_entity_poly.type
_entity_poly.pdbx_seq_one_letter_code
_entity_poly.pdbx_strand_id
1 'polypeptide(L)'
;MCIRDRGKGVNISLPSLRIDAFSLDVMSKVQDIKKSSLTFAPEAGSQRLRDVINKGLTEEVILNGSRLAFEGGWNKVKLYFMLGLPTETEEDMKAIPQLANEIAALYYDTVPKEKRNGKCQITISTSFFVPKPFTPFQWARMYTPGDYLARARVVNEGVHAQLNHKSIKYNWHEADVTVLEGILARGDRKIGQALLKVYEKGGIFDAWSEYFDYQRWVDAFAECGIDTDFYTMRERDLDEIFPWDFIDIGVSKDFLKREWKNAHDEKVTPNCRMKCSGCGAMKFGGGVCFENKD
;
A
#
# COMPACT_ATOMS: atom_id res chain seq x y z
N MET A 1 -5.68 26.36 11.90
CA MET A 1 -4.52 26.58 11.02
C MET A 1 -4.89 27.37 9.77
N CYS A 2 -5.84 26.97 8.99
CA CYS A 2 -6.11 27.53 7.65
C CYS A 2 -6.63 28.97 7.60
N ILE A 3 -7.33 29.48 8.63
CA ILE A 3 -7.93 30.84 8.61
C ILE A 3 -6.85 31.94 8.71
N ARG A 4 -5.74 31.68 9.41
CA ARG A 4 -4.64 32.65 9.56
C ARG A 4 -3.75 32.81 8.35
N ASP A 5 -3.78 31.83 7.44
CA ASP A 5 -2.83 31.76 6.32
C ASP A 5 -3.47 32.08 4.97
N ARG A 6 -4.80 32.32 4.95
CA ARG A 6 -5.51 32.82 3.76
C ARG A 6 -4.89 34.14 3.28
N GLY A 7 -4.55 34.20 2.02
CA GLY A 7 -3.95 35.39 1.40
C GLY A 7 -2.44 35.54 1.62
N LYS A 8 -1.77 34.64 2.35
CA LYS A 8 -0.31 34.69 2.59
C LYS A 8 0.53 33.85 1.62
N GLY A 9 -0.09 33.25 0.62
CA GLY A 9 0.63 32.41 -0.35
C GLY A 9 1.14 31.08 0.18
N VAL A 10 0.62 30.62 1.34
CA VAL A 10 1.05 29.37 1.98
C VAL A 10 0.24 28.20 1.43
N ASN A 11 0.92 27.18 0.90
CA ASN A 11 0.32 25.91 0.50
C ASN A 11 0.23 24.94 1.66
N ILE A 12 -0.87 24.20 1.74
CA ILE A 12 -1.04 23.09 2.67
C ILE A 12 -0.93 21.79 1.86
N SER A 13 0.03 20.94 2.24
CA SER A 13 0.10 19.58 1.73
C SER A 13 -0.73 18.68 2.63
N LEU A 14 -1.68 17.96 2.04
CA LEU A 14 -2.44 16.95 2.75
C LEU A 14 -1.78 15.58 2.61
N PRO A 15 -1.83 14.74 3.65
CA PRO A 15 -1.42 13.34 3.53
C PRO A 15 -2.33 12.59 2.55
N SER A 16 -2.03 11.32 2.31
CA SER A 16 -2.87 10.44 1.50
C SER A 16 -4.32 10.47 1.98
N LEU A 17 -5.24 10.77 1.07
CA LEU A 17 -6.66 10.87 1.38
C LEU A 17 -7.36 9.55 1.09
N ARG A 18 -8.34 9.21 1.90
CA ARG A 18 -9.28 8.16 1.56
C ARG A 18 -10.19 8.67 0.44
N ILE A 19 -10.24 7.94 -0.68
CA ILE A 19 -11.00 8.35 -1.87
C ILE A 19 -12.51 8.33 -1.61
N ASP A 20 -12.98 7.42 -0.77
CA ASP A 20 -14.37 7.30 -0.33
C ASP A 20 -14.84 8.44 0.60
N ALA A 21 -13.90 9.15 1.21
CA ALA A 21 -14.16 10.33 2.07
C ALA A 21 -13.76 11.64 1.38
N PHE A 22 -13.50 11.61 0.07
CA PHE A 22 -13.14 12.79 -0.70
C PHE A 22 -14.32 13.76 -0.79
N SER A 23 -14.13 15.00 -0.33
CA SER A 23 -15.13 16.06 -0.38
C SER A 23 -14.54 17.31 -1.03
N LEU A 24 -15.16 17.77 -2.10
CA LEU A 24 -14.76 19.01 -2.79
C LEU A 24 -14.84 20.23 -1.87
N ASP A 25 -15.82 20.29 -0.97
CA ASP A 25 -15.98 21.40 -0.03
C ASP A 25 -14.80 21.54 0.93
N VAL A 26 -14.29 20.42 1.42
CA VAL A 26 -13.09 20.40 2.28
C VAL A 26 -11.86 20.79 1.48
N MET A 27 -11.71 20.22 0.30
CA MET A 27 -10.54 20.43 -0.55
C MET A 27 -10.46 21.85 -1.12
N SER A 28 -11.58 22.45 -1.50
CA SER A 28 -11.63 23.82 -2.00
C SER A 28 -11.17 24.83 -0.94
N LYS A 29 -11.47 24.58 0.34
CA LYS A 29 -11.05 25.43 1.45
C LYS A 29 -9.56 25.34 1.78
N VAL A 30 -8.90 24.24 1.37
CA VAL A 30 -7.50 23.96 1.71
C VAL A 30 -6.54 24.39 0.61
N GLN A 31 -6.98 24.40 -0.67
CA GLN A 31 -6.09 24.60 -1.82
C GLN A 31 -6.48 25.82 -2.70
N ASP A 32 -6.62 26.98 -2.07
CA ASP A 32 -6.94 28.22 -2.78
C ASP A 32 -5.82 28.73 -3.69
N ILE A 33 -4.56 28.30 -3.48
CA ILE A 33 -3.38 28.93 -4.14
C ILE A 33 -2.77 28.03 -5.22
N LYS A 34 -2.53 26.76 -4.95
CA LYS A 34 -1.96 25.80 -5.90
C LYS A 34 -2.46 24.39 -5.61
N LYS A 35 -3.08 23.77 -6.61
CA LYS A 35 -3.51 22.38 -6.53
C LYS A 35 -2.31 21.44 -6.62
N SER A 36 -1.97 20.79 -5.51
CA SER A 36 -1.00 19.71 -5.47
C SER A 36 -1.59 18.43 -6.07
N SER A 37 -0.75 17.42 -6.34
CA SER A 37 -1.22 16.09 -6.72
C SER A 37 -2.10 15.49 -5.62
N LEU A 38 -3.23 14.91 -5.99
CA LEU A 38 -4.03 14.09 -5.08
C LEU A 38 -3.45 12.68 -5.03
N THR A 39 -3.43 12.11 -3.84
CA THR A 39 -2.89 10.77 -3.62
C THR A 39 -3.99 9.85 -3.10
N PHE A 40 -4.23 8.76 -3.81
CA PHE A 40 -5.16 7.72 -3.44
C PHE A 40 -4.42 6.38 -3.33
N ALA A 41 -4.93 5.50 -2.49
CA ALA A 41 -4.36 4.18 -2.26
C ALA A 41 -5.40 3.07 -2.53
N PRO A 42 -5.63 2.69 -3.79
CA PRO A 42 -6.47 1.53 -4.11
C PRO A 42 -5.87 0.22 -3.58
N GLU A 43 -4.56 0.14 -3.45
CA GLU A 43 -3.73 -0.97 -3.00
C GLU A 43 -3.67 -2.14 -3.99
N ALA A 44 -4.73 -2.44 -4.74
CA ALA A 44 -4.78 -3.46 -5.78
C ALA A 44 -5.54 -2.98 -7.01
N GLY A 45 -5.17 -3.50 -8.20
CA GLY A 45 -5.77 -3.11 -9.48
C GLY A 45 -7.17 -3.65 -9.65
N SER A 46 -7.36 -4.95 -9.38
CA SER A 46 -8.65 -5.63 -9.52
C SER A 46 -9.55 -5.51 -8.30
N GLN A 47 -10.86 -5.58 -8.50
CA GLN A 47 -11.82 -5.66 -7.39
C GLN A 47 -11.58 -6.91 -6.55
N ARG A 48 -11.38 -8.05 -7.21
CA ARG A 48 -11.07 -9.32 -6.55
C ARG A 48 -9.94 -9.18 -5.53
N LEU A 49 -8.82 -8.63 -5.94
CA LEU A 49 -7.66 -8.51 -5.05
C LEU A 49 -7.86 -7.43 -3.98
N ARG A 50 -8.66 -6.37 -4.24
CA ARG A 50 -9.11 -5.45 -3.19
C ARG A 50 -9.97 -6.14 -2.14
N ASP A 51 -10.81 -7.08 -2.54
CA ASP A 51 -11.63 -7.88 -1.63
C ASP A 51 -10.77 -8.85 -0.81
N VAL A 52 -9.78 -9.51 -1.42
CA VAL A 52 -8.79 -10.35 -0.73
C VAL A 52 -8.11 -9.59 0.42
N ILE A 53 -7.70 -8.35 0.19
CA ILE A 53 -7.07 -7.53 1.25
C ILE A 53 -8.07 -6.77 2.12
N ASN A 54 -9.34 -7.04 1.95
CA ASN A 54 -10.44 -6.39 2.69
C ASN A 54 -10.38 -4.86 2.64
N LYS A 55 -10.02 -4.29 1.47
CA LYS A 55 -9.86 -2.83 1.32
C LYS A 55 -11.19 -2.08 1.41
N GLY A 56 -12.31 -2.74 1.05
CA GLY A 56 -13.65 -2.14 1.09
C GLY A 56 -13.80 -0.94 0.15
N LEU A 57 -13.09 -0.94 -0.97
CA LEU A 57 -13.07 0.13 -1.96
C LEU A 57 -13.45 -0.43 -3.33
N THR A 58 -14.56 0.05 -3.90
CA THR A 58 -15.00 -0.37 -5.24
C THR A 58 -14.37 0.49 -6.33
N GLU A 59 -14.32 -0.05 -7.54
CA GLU A 59 -13.85 0.67 -8.71
C GLU A 59 -14.71 1.91 -8.99
N GLU A 60 -16.03 1.79 -8.83
CA GLU A 60 -16.96 2.91 -8.95
C GLU A 60 -16.60 4.07 -8.01
N VAL A 61 -16.28 3.76 -6.75
CA VAL A 61 -15.86 4.78 -5.77
C VAL A 61 -14.53 5.44 -6.18
N ILE A 62 -13.60 4.66 -6.75
CA ILE A 62 -12.32 5.19 -7.24
C ILE A 62 -12.54 6.14 -8.42
N LEU A 63 -13.34 5.73 -9.39
CA LEU A 63 -13.64 6.53 -10.57
C LEU A 63 -14.44 7.78 -10.21
N ASN A 64 -15.45 7.66 -9.34
CA ASN A 64 -16.24 8.80 -8.89
C ASN A 64 -15.40 9.82 -8.11
N GLY A 65 -14.54 9.38 -7.19
CA GLY A 65 -13.61 10.25 -6.47
C GLY A 65 -12.64 10.97 -7.39
N SER A 66 -12.16 10.28 -8.44
CA SER A 66 -11.30 10.86 -9.47
C SER A 66 -12.05 11.89 -10.32
N ARG A 67 -13.31 11.62 -10.69
CA ARG A 67 -14.17 12.57 -11.40
C ARG A 67 -14.36 13.85 -10.62
N LEU A 68 -14.76 13.75 -9.36
CA LEU A 68 -14.93 14.91 -8.47
C LEU A 68 -13.64 15.73 -8.36
N ALA A 69 -12.49 15.07 -8.28
CA ALA A 69 -11.21 15.74 -8.28
C ALA A 69 -10.99 16.54 -9.57
N PHE A 70 -11.27 15.97 -10.73
CA PHE A 70 -11.12 16.62 -12.03
C PHE A 70 -12.09 17.80 -12.21
N GLU A 71 -13.36 17.64 -11.80
CA GLU A 71 -14.35 18.73 -11.76
C GLU A 71 -13.88 19.87 -10.84
N GLY A 72 -13.25 19.52 -9.72
CA GLY A 72 -12.60 20.45 -8.83
C GLY A 72 -11.34 21.12 -9.40
N GLY A 73 -10.91 20.77 -10.63
CA GLY A 73 -9.79 21.37 -11.37
C GLY A 73 -8.42 20.77 -11.06
N TRP A 74 -8.35 19.56 -10.46
CA TRP A 74 -7.10 18.79 -10.41
C TRP A 74 -6.86 18.12 -11.76
N ASN A 75 -5.60 17.94 -12.11
CA ASN A 75 -5.16 17.22 -13.30
C ASN A 75 -4.03 16.23 -12.99
N LYS A 76 -3.69 16.06 -11.72
CA LYS A 76 -2.62 15.17 -11.24
C LYS A 76 -3.16 14.26 -10.14
N VAL A 77 -3.09 12.95 -10.39
CA VAL A 77 -3.49 11.93 -9.43
C VAL A 77 -2.34 10.95 -9.26
N LYS A 78 -2.01 10.62 -8.02
CA LYS A 78 -1.06 9.56 -7.66
C LYS A 78 -1.81 8.39 -7.05
N LEU A 79 -1.54 7.20 -7.56
CA LEU A 79 -2.17 5.95 -7.15
C LEU A 79 -1.11 5.04 -6.54
N TYR A 80 -1.38 4.54 -5.34
CA TYR A 80 -0.54 3.55 -4.68
C TYR A 80 -1.13 2.16 -4.81
N PHE A 81 -0.27 1.19 -5.14
CA PHE A 81 -0.60 -0.24 -5.21
C PHE A 81 0.49 -1.07 -4.57
N MET A 82 0.14 -2.31 -4.22
CA MET A 82 1.08 -3.34 -3.78
C MET A 82 1.17 -4.44 -4.85
N LEU A 83 2.36 -5.01 -5.03
CA LEU A 83 2.62 -6.20 -5.85
C LEU A 83 3.14 -7.33 -4.97
N GLY A 84 2.78 -8.56 -5.30
CA GLY A 84 3.14 -9.74 -4.53
C GLY A 84 2.18 -10.04 -3.37
N LEU A 85 0.96 -9.53 -3.43
CA LEU A 85 -0.10 -9.87 -2.48
C LEU A 85 -0.45 -11.36 -2.54
N PRO A 86 -0.89 -11.98 -1.43
CA PRO A 86 -1.42 -13.33 -1.47
C PRO A 86 -2.51 -13.48 -2.53
N THR A 87 -2.51 -14.59 -3.25
CA THR A 87 -3.42 -14.93 -4.36
C THR A 87 -3.33 -14.02 -5.61
N GLU A 88 -2.37 -13.09 -5.69
CA GLU A 88 -2.20 -12.20 -6.85
C GLU A 88 -1.96 -13.00 -8.13
N THR A 89 -2.70 -12.66 -9.17
CA THR A 89 -2.56 -13.22 -10.53
C THR A 89 -2.00 -12.17 -11.50
N GLU A 90 -1.66 -12.61 -12.72
CA GLU A 90 -1.21 -11.70 -13.77
C GLU A 90 -2.32 -10.72 -14.19
N GLU A 91 -3.57 -11.16 -14.15
CA GLU A 91 -4.75 -10.34 -14.44
C GLU A 91 -4.92 -9.22 -13.42
N ASP A 92 -4.64 -9.49 -12.13
CA ASP A 92 -4.68 -8.46 -11.09
C ASP A 92 -3.61 -7.39 -11.30
N MET A 93 -2.41 -7.81 -11.72
CA MET A 93 -1.32 -6.89 -12.07
C MET A 93 -1.68 -6.03 -13.28
N LYS A 94 -2.27 -6.64 -14.34
CA LYS A 94 -2.71 -5.94 -15.55
C LYS A 94 -3.88 -4.98 -15.28
N ALA A 95 -4.69 -5.25 -14.26
CA ALA A 95 -5.76 -4.34 -13.85
C ALA A 95 -5.24 -2.99 -13.31
N ILE A 96 -4.00 -2.92 -12.81
CA ILE A 96 -3.39 -1.65 -12.35
C ILE A 96 -3.29 -0.62 -13.48
N PRO A 97 -2.63 -0.89 -14.63
CA PRO A 97 -2.57 0.05 -15.73
C PRO A 97 -3.93 0.28 -16.39
N GLN A 98 -4.85 -0.70 -16.39
CA GLN A 98 -6.21 -0.52 -16.90
C GLN A 98 -6.97 0.53 -16.09
N LEU A 99 -6.99 0.41 -14.76
CA LEU A 99 -7.63 1.40 -13.88
C LEU A 99 -7.01 2.80 -14.04
N ALA A 100 -5.70 2.89 -14.17
CA ALA A 100 -5.03 4.18 -14.41
C ALA A 100 -5.42 4.79 -15.78
N ASN A 101 -5.59 3.95 -16.81
CA ASN A 101 -6.05 4.37 -18.13
C ASN A 101 -7.50 4.88 -18.09
N GLU A 102 -8.39 4.21 -17.37
CA GLU A 102 -9.77 4.63 -17.18
C GLU A 102 -9.85 5.98 -16.47
N ILE A 103 -9.04 6.18 -15.41
CA ILE A 103 -8.94 7.46 -14.73
C ILE A 103 -8.41 8.55 -15.68
N ALA A 104 -7.42 8.23 -16.53
CA ALA A 104 -6.91 9.18 -17.51
C ALA A 104 -7.97 9.53 -18.58
N ALA A 105 -8.71 8.55 -19.09
CA ALA A 105 -9.83 8.77 -20.00
C ALA A 105 -10.90 9.66 -19.37
N LEU A 106 -11.28 9.33 -18.13
CA LEU A 106 -12.27 10.09 -17.37
C LEU A 106 -11.95 11.58 -17.26
N TYR A 107 -10.66 11.95 -17.13
CA TYR A 107 -10.25 13.36 -17.14
C TYR A 107 -10.61 14.05 -18.45
N TYR A 108 -10.35 13.40 -19.59
CA TYR A 108 -10.62 13.97 -20.89
C TYR A 108 -12.11 14.02 -21.22
N ASP A 109 -12.90 13.12 -20.65
CA ASP A 109 -14.35 13.10 -20.80
C ASP A 109 -15.05 14.12 -19.89
N THR A 110 -14.53 14.30 -18.67
CA THR A 110 -15.13 15.18 -17.65
C THR A 110 -14.80 16.64 -17.86
N VAL A 111 -13.54 16.95 -18.26
CA VAL A 111 -13.04 18.33 -18.33
C VAL A 111 -13.05 18.83 -19.77
N PRO A 112 -13.90 19.80 -20.12
CA PRO A 112 -13.89 20.43 -21.44
C PRO A 112 -12.52 21.01 -21.79
N LYS A 113 -12.16 20.94 -23.08
CA LYS A 113 -10.82 21.32 -23.55
C LYS A 113 -10.40 22.74 -23.12
N GLU A 114 -11.34 23.67 -23.11
CA GLU A 114 -11.16 25.08 -22.76
C GLU A 114 -10.91 25.29 -21.26
N LYS A 115 -11.34 24.33 -20.42
CA LYS A 115 -11.20 24.37 -18.95
C LYS A 115 -10.02 23.55 -18.44
N ARG A 116 -9.27 22.86 -19.34
CA ARG A 116 -8.15 22.00 -18.92
C ARG A 116 -6.97 22.84 -18.46
N ASN A 117 -6.60 22.65 -17.20
CA ASN A 117 -5.39 23.23 -16.62
C ASN A 117 -4.16 22.33 -16.88
N GLY A 118 -3.88 22.09 -18.18
CA GLY A 118 -2.79 21.23 -18.63
C GLY A 118 -3.21 19.78 -18.92
N LYS A 119 -2.22 18.92 -19.17
CA LYS A 119 -2.42 17.51 -19.48
C LYS A 119 -2.73 16.72 -18.20
N CYS A 120 -3.55 15.68 -18.34
CA CYS A 120 -3.72 14.68 -17.27
C CYS A 120 -2.39 14.01 -16.93
N GLN A 121 -2.12 13.83 -15.65
CA GLN A 121 -0.95 13.11 -15.15
C GLN A 121 -1.39 12.12 -14.07
N ILE A 122 -1.37 10.85 -14.42
CA ILE A 122 -1.59 9.76 -13.47
C ILE A 122 -0.23 9.17 -13.12
N THR A 123 0.09 9.11 -11.84
CA THR A 123 1.32 8.45 -11.39
C THR A 123 0.95 7.18 -10.65
N ILE A 124 1.29 6.04 -11.20
CA ILE A 124 1.24 4.76 -10.51
C ILE A 124 2.52 4.63 -9.69
N SER A 125 2.40 4.28 -8.43
CA SER A 125 3.53 3.94 -7.56
C SER A 125 3.23 2.60 -6.89
N THR A 126 4.04 1.58 -7.18
CA THR A 126 3.90 0.27 -6.53
C THR A 126 4.98 0.09 -5.46
N SER A 127 4.57 -0.46 -4.33
CA SER A 127 5.46 -1.09 -3.35
C SER A 127 5.32 -2.60 -3.46
N PHE A 128 6.33 -3.33 -2.99
CA PHE A 128 6.22 -4.77 -2.90
C PHE A 128 5.69 -5.18 -1.53
N PHE A 129 4.86 -6.20 -1.52
CA PHE A 129 4.17 -6.62 -0.32
C PHE A 129 5.13 -7.23 0.70
N VAL A 130 5.05 -6.76 1.94
CA VAL A 130 5.74 -7.31 3.10
C VAL A 130 4.71 -7.78 4.13
N PRO A 131 4.64 -9.08 4.43
CA PRO A 131 3.75 -9.59 5.47
C PRO A 131 4.14 -9.04 6.84
N LYS A 132 3.27 -8.25 7.45
CA LYS A 132 3.57 -7.63 8.74
C LYS A 132 3.06 -8.49 9.89
N PRO A 133 3.76 -8.51 11.05
CA PRO A 133 3.23 -9.04 12.30
C PRO A 133 1.83 -8.49 12.63
N PHE A 134 1.03 -9.29 13.30
CA PHE A 134 -0.31 -8.94 13.75
C PHE A 134 -1.31 -8.59 12.65
N THR A 135 -1.04 -9.00 11.41
CA THR A 135 -1.99 -8.88 10.30
C THR A 135 -2.47 -10.27 9.86
N PRO A 136 -3.61 -10.37 9.17
CA PRO A 136 -4.06 -11.64 8.59
C PRO A 136 -3.01 -12.28 7.68
N PHE A 137 -2.14 -11.48 7.05
CA PHE A 137 -1.12 -11.96 6.12
C PHE A 137 0.23 -12.28 6.77
N GLN A 138 0.35 -12.29 8.10
CA GLN A 138 1.60 -12.64 8.78
C GLN A 138 2.13 -14.05 8.44
N TRP A 139 1.28 -14.94 7.94
CA TRP A 139 1.65 -16.30 7.47
C TRP A 139 2.12 -16.33 6.02
N ALA A 140 1.81 -15.29 5.23
CA ALA A 140 2.16 -15.24 3.82
C ALA A 140 3.67 -15.30 3.57
N ARG A 141 4.04 -15.90 2.45
CA ARG A 141 5.41 -15.81 1.91
C ARG A 141 5.65 -14.45 1.26
N MET A 142 6.91 -14.12 1.12
CA MET A 142 7.38 -13.07 0.22
C MET A 142 7.91 -13.68 -1.08
N TYR A 143 8.50 -12.85 -1.91
CA TYR A 143 9.09 -13.24 -3.18
C TYR A 143 10.54 -12.76 -3.25
N THR A 144 11.33 -13.36 -4.14
CA THR A 144 12.70 -12.92 -4.41
C THR A 144 12.70 -11.52 -5.05
N PRO A 145 13.81 -10.77 -4.97
CA PRO A 145 13.93 -9.51 -5.70
C PRO A 145 13.64 -9.65 -7.20
N GLY A 146 14.09 -10.76 -7.81
CA GLY A 146 13.83 -11.06 -9.21
C GLY A 146 12.36 -11.25 -9.54
N ASP A 147 11.61 -11.95 -8.68
CA ASP A 147 10.17 -12.15 -8.82
C ASP A 147 9.39 -10.84 -8.66
N TYR A 148 9.79 -9.97 -7.72
CA TYR A 148 9.19 -8.65 -7.56
C TYR A 148 9.42 -7.77 -8.78
N LEU A 149 10.64 -7.75 -9.31
CA LEU A 149 10.95 -7.01 -10.54
C LEU A 149 10.22 -7.56 -11.76
N ALA A 150 10.00 -8.88 -11.84
CA ALA A 150 9.19 -9.49 -12.91
C ALA A 150 7.74 -8.97 -12.85
N ARG A 151 7.14 -8.88 -11.66
CA ARG A 151 5.81 -8.29 -11.46
C ARG A 151 5.75 -6.82 -11.87
N ALA A 152 6.75 -6.04 -11.48
CA ALA A 152 6.84 -4.63 -11.88
C ALA A 152 6.94 -4.48 -13.40
N ARG A 153 7.63 -5.40 -14.11
CA ARG A 153 7.69 -5.40 -15.58
C ARG A 153 6.32 -5.64 -16.21
N VAL A 154 5.53 -6.60 -15.70
CA VAL A 154 4.16 -6.83 -16.19
C VAL A 154 3.32 -5.56 -16.12
N VAL A 155 3.39 -4.83 -15.01
CA VAL A 155 2.68 -3.54 -14.87
C VAL A 155 3.23 -2.50 -15.83
N ASN A 156 4.55 -2.40 -15.98
CA ASN A 156 5.19 -1.44 -16.89
C ASN A 156 4.80 -1.69 -18.37
N GLU A 157 4.86 -2.93 -18.81
CA GLU A 157 4.42 -3.34 -20.14
C GLU A 157 2.92 -3.04 -20.34
N GLY A 158 2.12 -3.35 -19.32
CA GLY A 158 0.70 -3.02 -19.32
C GLY A 158 0.43 -1.52 -19.46
N VAL A 159 1.24 -0.65 -18.84
CA VAL A 159 1.13 0.83 -19.00
C VAL A 159 1.40 1.22 -20.45
N HIS A 160 2.46 0.69 -21.06
CA HIS A 160 2.80 1.02 -22.45
C HIS A 160 1.73 0.56 -23.46
N ALA A 161 0.97 -0.50 -23.13
CA ALA A 161 -0.13 -1.01 -23.95
C ALA A 161 -1.40 -0.15 -23.87
N GLN A 162 -1.53 0.78 -22.89
CA GLN A 162 -2.74 1.58 -22.74
C GLN A 162 -2.82 2.73 -23.74
N LEU A 163 -4.06 3.07 -24.11
CA LEU A 163 -4.35 4.18 -25.04
C LEU A 163 -3.80 5.52 -24.50
N ASN A 164 -3.99 5.77 -23.20
CA ASN A 164 -3.56 7.00 -22.54
C ASN A 164 -2.17 6.88 -21.89
N HIS A 165 -1.29 5.97 -22.35
CA HIS A 165 0.02 5.72 -21.75
C HIS A 165 0.85 7.00 -21.56
N LYS A 166 0.74 7.99 -22.46
CA LYS A 166 1.45 9.29 -22.35
C LYS A 166 1.01 10.14 -21.16
N SER A 167 -0.14 9.83 -20.57
CA SER A 167 -0.65 10.46 -19.35
C SER A 167 -0.28 9.69 -18.09
N ILE A 168 0.29 8.49 -18.23
CA ILE A 168 0.58 7.59 -17.11
C ILE A 168 2.09 7.49 -16.90
N LYS A 169 2.53 7.75 -15.67
CA LYS A 169 3.89 7.49 -15.21
C LYS A 169 3.88 6.34 -14.22
N TYR A 170 4.82 5.41 -14.34
CA TYR A 170 4.96 4.29 -13.43
C TYR A 170 6.30 4.33 -12.70
N ASN A 171 6.26 4.12 -11.39
CA ASN A 171 7.43 3.95 -10.52
C ASN A 171 7.18 2.78 -9.56
N TRP A 172 8.25 2.09 -9.16
CA TRP A 172 8.20 1.03 -8.15
C TRP A 172 9.32 1.21 -7.13
N HIS A 173 9.14 0.61 -5.96
CA HIS A 173 10.16 0.58 -4.91
C HIS A 173 11.26 -0.44 -5.22
N GLU A 174 12.39 -0.30 -4.55
CA GLU A 174 13.51 -1.22 -4.71
C GLU A 174 13.19 -2.57 -4.07
N ALA A 175 13.43 -3.65 -4.81
CA ALA A 175 13.08 -5.01 -4.39
C ALA A 175 13.99 -5.51 -3.26
N ASP A 176 15.29 -5.18 -3.31
CA ASP A 176 16.26 -5.58 -2.29
C ASP A 176 15.94 -4.94 -0.92
N VAL A 177 15.56 -3.66 -0.93
CA VAL A 177 15.10 -2.95 0.28
C VAL A 177 13.86 -3.64 0.86
N THR A 178 12.93 -4.04 0.00
CA THR A 178 11.70 -4.74 0.42
C THR A 178 12.00 -6.09 1.08
N VAL A 179 12.91 -6.88 0.49
CA VAL A 179 13.29 -8.18 1.07
C VAL A 179 13.98 -7.97 2.41
N LEU A 180 14.88 -7.01 2.52
CA LEU A 180 15.51 -6.64 3.77
C LEU A 180 14.48 -6.21 4.82
N GLU A 181 13.51 -5.36 4.45
CA GLU A 181 12.42 -4.96 5.34
C GLU A 181 11.65 -6.19 5.86
N GLY A 182 11.39 -7.17 5.00
CA GLY A 182 10.75 -8.42 5.36
C GLY A 182 11.56 -9.23 6.37
N ILE A 183 12.87 -9.35 6.17
CA ILE A 183 13.77 -10.04 7.10
C ILE A 183 13.75 -9.36 8.47
N LEU A 184 13.85 -8.04 8.50
CA LEU A 184 13.86 -7.26 9.76
C LEU A 184 12.50 -7.29 10.47
N ALA A 185 11.39 -7.19 9.72
CA ALA A 185 10.04 -7.18 10.28
C ALA A 185 9.58 -8.54 10.82
N ARG A 186 10.13 -9.64 10.29
CA ARG A 186 9.69 -11.02 10.58
C ARG A 186 10.75 -11.85 11.30
N GLY A 187 11.92 -11.29 11.51
CA GLY A 187 13.07 -11.95 12.12
C GLY A 187 12.90 -12.17 13.62
N ASP A 188 13.77 -12.99 14.15
CA ASP A 188 13.92 -13.24 15.58
C ASP A 188 15.16 -12.52 16.14
N ARG A 189 15.56 -12.86 17.36
CA ARG A 189 16.72 -12.23 18.05
C ARG A 189 18.05 -12.42 17.31
N LYS A 190 18.18 -13.42 16.43
CA LYS A 190 19.41 -13.66 15.67
C LYS A 190 19.71 -12.51 14.71
N ILE A 191 18.66 -11.84 14.20
CA ILE A 191 18.80 -10.69 13.32
C ILE A 191 19.60 -9.56 13.97
N GLY A 192 19.53 -9.42 15.31
CA GLY A 192 20.33 -8.44 16.04
C GLY A 192 21.86 -8.62 15.87
N GLN A 193 22.32 -9.85 15.67
CA GLN A 193 23.75 -10.13 15.41
C GLN A 193 24.15 -9.61 14.02
N ALA A 194 23.30 -9.84 13.01
CA ALA A 194 23.55 -9.32 11.67
C ALA A 194 23.52 -7.78 11.63
N LEU A 195 22.60 -7.14 12.37
CA LEU A 195 22.55 -5.68 12.52
C LEU A 195 23.87 -5.12 13.06
N LEU A 196 24.42 -5.77 14.10
CA LEU A 196 25.72 -5.36 14.66
C LEU A 196 26.82 -5.51 13.61
N LYS A 197 26.83 -6.62 12.85
CA LYS A 197 27.82 -6.83 11.78
C LYS A 197 27.72 -5.79 10.67
N VAL A 198 26.52 -5.43 10.25
CA VAL A 198 26.28 -4.37 9.25
C VAL A 198 26.83 -3.03 9.77
N TYR A 199 26.56 -2.71 11.03
CA TYR A 199 27.11 -1.50 11.67
C TYR A 199 28.63 -1.51 11.70
N GLU A 200 29.29 -2.61 12.14
CA GLU A 200 30.73 -2.78 12.15
C GLU A 200 31.35 -2.63 10.74
N LYS A 201 30.62 -3.00 9.70
CA LYS A 201 30.99 -2.84 8.28
C LYS A 201 30.63 -1.46 7.69
N GLY A 202 30.23 -0.49 8.53
CA GLY A 202 29.95 0.89 8.14
C GLY A 202 28.55 1.16 7.61
N GLY A 203 27.58 0.24 7.80
CA GLY A 203 26.16 0.44 7.48
C GLY A 203 25.48 1.30 8.54
N ILE A 204 25.43 2.62 8.34
CA ILE A 204 24.89 3.59 9.30
C ILE A 204 23.70 4.33 8.73
N PHE A 205 23.72 4.66 7.45
CA PHE A 205 22.71 5.50 6.78
C PHE A 205 21.92 4.76 5.70
N ASP A 206 21.63 3.48 5.93
CA ASP A 206 20.96 2.60 4.94
C ASP A 206 19.51 3.01 4.61
N ALA A 207 18.97 4.03 5.29
CA ALA A 207 17.69 4.65 4.92
C ALA A 207 17.78 5.55 3.66
N TRP A 208 19.00 5.92 3.25
CA TRP A 208 19.25 6.68 2.03
C TRP A 208 19.87 5.79 0.96
N SER A 209 19.28 5.79 -0.24
CA SER A 209 19.68 4.91 -1.34
C SER A 209 21.17 5.05 -1.73
N GLU A 210 21.74 6.24 -1.59
CA GLU A 210 23.17 6.50 -1.87
C GLU A 210 24.14 5.84 -0.88
N TYR A 211 23.67 5.44 0.31
CA TYR A 211 24.47 4.74 1.33
C TYR A 211 24.08 3.28 1.50
N PHE A 212 22.91 2.89 0.94
CA PHE A 212 22.40 1.54 1.03
C PHE A 212 23.27 0.59 0.19
N ASP A 213 23.73 -0.47 0.80
CA ASP A 213 24.48 -1.55 0.16
C ASP A 213 23.88 -2.90 0.57
N TYR A 214 23.10 -3.50 -0.32
CA TYR A 214 22.44 -4.77 -0.06
C TYR A 214 23.44 -5.91 0.14
N GLN A 215 24.59 -5.91 -0.56
CA GLN A 215 25.61 -6.96 -0.41
C GLN A 215 26.20 -6.98 1.00
N ARG A 216 26.37 -5.81 1.64
CA ARG A 216 26.79 -5.71 3.03
C ARG A 216 25.87 -6.49 3.99
N TRP A 217 24.55 -6.45 3.75
CA TRP A 217 23.57 -7.19 4.52
C TRP A 217 23.64 -8.69 4.23
N VAL A 218 23.77 -9.09 2.97
CA VAL A 218 23.91 -10.50 2.55
C VAL A 218 25.12 -11.12 3.23
N ASP A 219 26.26 -10.44 3.20
CA ASP A 219 27.50 -10.90 3.85
C ASP A 219 27.34 -11.02 5.36
N ALA A 220 26.70 -10.04 6.01
CA ALA A 220 26.46 -10.07 7.44
C ALA A 220 25.53 -11.22 7.85
N PHE A 221 24.49 -11.51 7.09
CA PHE A 221 23.62 -12.68 7.32
C PHE A 221 24.41 -13.99 7.17
N ALA A 222 25.22 -14.11 6.12
CA ALA A 222 26.03 -15.29 5.89
C ALA A 222 27.06 -15.50 7.03
N GLU A 223 27.76 -14.45 7.48
CA GLU A 223 28.71 -14.53 8.59
C GLU A 223 28.04 -14.92 9.91
N CYS A 224 26.78 -14.55 10.12
CA CYS A 224 25.99 -14.93 11.29
C CYS A 224 25.28 -16.29 11.14
N GLY A 225 25.44 -16.99 10.02
CA GLY A 225 24.75 -18.26 9.75
C GLY A 225 23.22 -18.12 9.72
N ILE A 226 22.72 -16.98 9.24
CA ILE A 226 21.29 -16.67 9.17
C ILE A 226 20.77 -17.04 7.79
N ASP A 227 19.84 -18.00 7.77
CA ASP A 227 19.04 -18.31 6.59
C ASP A 227 17.90 -17.29 6.44
N THR A 228 18.04 -16.35 5.52
CA THR A 228 17.06 -15.29 5.28
C THR A 228 15.77 -15.82 4.65
N ASP A 229 15.84 -16.89 3.87
CA ASP A 229 14.69 -17.51 3.21
C ASP A 229 13.74 -18.14 4.24
N PHE A 230 14.27 -18.61 5.37
CA PHE A 230 13.46 -19.07 6.49
C PHE A 230 12.47 -18.02 6.97
N TYR A 231 12.87 -16.73 6.97
CA TYR A 231 12.00 -15.64 7.42
C TYR A 231 11.06 -15.14 6.34
N THR A 232 11.43 -15.22 5.07
CA THR A 232 10.74 -14.50 3.99
C THR A 232 10.07 -15.39 2.94
N MET A 233 10.73 -16.47 2.47
CA MET A 233 10.32 -17.17 1.24
C MET A 233 9.31 -18.29 1.45
N ARG A 234 9.03 -18.68 2.67
CA ARG A 234 8.06 -19.74 2.97
C ARG A 234 6.72 -19.18 3.45
N GLU A 235 5.64 -19.82 3.11
CA GLU A 235 4.39 -19.69 3.83
C GLU A 235 4.54 -20.38 5.18
N ARG A 236 4.06 -19.74 6.24
CA ARG A 236 4.20 -20.23 7.61
C ARG A 236 2.98 -21.03 8.01
N ASP A 237 3.19 -22.04 8.87
CA ASP A 237 2.09 -22.78 9.45
C ASP A 237 1.24 -21.90 10.36
N LEU A 238 -0.10 -22.10 10.33
CA LEU A 238 -1.04 -21.33 11.14
C LEU A 238 -0.81 -21.52 12.64
N ASP A 239 -0.26 -22.66 13.05
CA ASP A 239 0.04 -22.97 14.44
C ASP A 239 1.47 -22.65 14.85
N GLU A 240 2.28 -22.13 13.93
CA GLU A 240 3.63 -21.67 14.21
C GLU A 240 3.63 -20.56 15.27
N ILE A 241 4.55 -20.68 16.23
CA ILE A 241 4.77 -19.64 17.25
C ILE A 241 5.70 -18.60 16.67
N PHE A 242 5.25 -17.37 16.60
CA PHE A 242 6.01 -16.25 16.07
C PHE A 242 6.82 -15.52 17.13
N PRO A 243 7.93 -14.87 16.75
CA PRO A 243 8.74 -14.07 17.66
C PRO A 243 7.97 -12.96 18.38
N TRP A 244 6.84 -12.54 17.86
CA TRP A 244 5.97 -11.47 18.40
C TRP A 244 4.73 -11.97 19.14
N ASP A 245 4.47 -13.29 19.19
CA ASP A 245 3.24 -13.84 19.81
C ASP A 245 3.13 -13.58 21.32
N PHE A 246 4.22 -13.19 21.98
CA PHE A 246 4.19 -12.79 23.39
C PHE A 246 3.62 -11.38 23.62
N ILE A 247 3.40 -10.60 22.57
CA ILE A 247 2.86 -9.23 22.64
C ILE A 247 1.35 -9.31 22.45
N ASP A 248 0.58 -8.93 23.45
CA ASP A 248 -0.89 -8.84 23.37
C ASP A 248 -1.31 -7.46 22.84
N ILE A 249 -1.72 -7.41 21.57
CA ILE A 249 -2.25 -6.20 20.93
C ILE A 249 -3.78 -6.09 21.02
N GLY A 250 -4.44 -7.02 21.71
CA GLY A 250 -5.91 -7.09 21.82
C GLY A 250 -6.61 -7.76 20.63
N VAL A 251 -5.92 -8.00 19.51
CA VAL A 251 -6.48 -8.76 18.39
C VAL A 251 -6.10 -10.23 18.53
N SER A 252 -7.10 -11.12 18.55
CA SER A 252 -6.85 -12.54 18.75
C SER A 252 -6.21 -13.20 17.51
N LYS A 253 -5.33 -14.19 17.73
CA LYS A 253 -4.73 -14.98 16.64
C LYS A 253 -5.79 -15.76 15.86
N ASP A 254 -6.86 -16.22 16.52
CA ASP A 254 -7.97 -16.90 15.85
C ASP A 254 -8.74 -15.99 14.90
N PHE A 255 -8.90 -14.70 15.26
CA PHE A 255 -9.45 -13.72 14.34
C PHE A 255 -8.55 -13.57 13.10
N LEU A 256 -7.24 -13.43 13.28
CA LEU A 256 -6.30 -13.30 12.18
C LEU A 256 -6.28 -14.54 11.27
N LYS A 257 -6.36 -15.76 11.86
CA LYS A 257 -6.50 -17.02 11.10
C LYS A 257 -7.79 -17.06 10.28
N ARG A 258 -8.90 -16.61 10.87
CA ARG A 258 -10.17 -16.52 10.15
C ARG A 258 -10.11 -15.54 8.97
N GLU A 259 -9.51 -14.37 9.20
CA GLU A 259 -9.34 -13.38 8.14
C GLU A 259 -8.35 -13.84 7.04
N TRP A 260 -7.31 -14.60 7.40
CA TRP A 260 -6.45 -15.29 6.44
C TRP A 260 -7.25 -16.22 5.53
N LYS A 261 -8.13 -17.04 6.12
CA LYS A 261 -9.02 -17.92 5.36
C LYS A 261 -10.01 -17.13 4.50
N ASN A 262 -10.64 -16.10 5.08
CA ASN A 262 -11.56 -15.23 4.34
C ASN A 262 -10.88 -14.59 3.12
N ALA A 263 -9.63 -14.15 3.25
CA ALA A 263 -8.85 -13.61 2.14
C ALA A 263 -8.67 -14.63 0.99
N HIS A 264 -8.35 -15.89 1.30
CA HIS A 264 -8.24 -16.95 0.28
C HIS A 264 -9.58 -17.35 -0.33
N ASP A 265 -10.67 -17.21 0.43
CA ASP A 265 -12.04 -17.43 -0.01
C ASP A 265 -12.63 -16.17 -0.70
N GLU A 266 -11.87 -15.08 -0.86
CA GLU A 266 -12.28 -13.78 -1.41
C GLU A 266 -13.48 -13.16 -0.68
N LYS A 267 -13.61 -13.43 0.63
CA LYS A 267 -14.72 -12.97 1.48
C LYS A 267 -14.36 -11.68 2.19
N VAL A 268 -15.20 -10.67 2.00
CA VAL A 268 -15.06 -9.37 2.65
C VAL A 268 -15.66 -9.41 4.06
N THR A 269 -14.89 -8.95 5.03
CA THR A 269 -15.35 -8.74 6.41
C THR A 269 -15.81 -7.30 6.59
N PRO A 270 -17.05 -7.06 7.06
CA PRO A 270 -17.55 -5.71 7.26
C PRO A 270 -16.71 -4.93 8.29
N ASN A 271 -16.61 -3.61 8.09
CA ASN A 271 -15.91 -2.75 9.03
C ASN A 271 -16.68 -2.60 10.36
N CYS A 272 -15.98 -2.17 11.42
CA CYS A 272 -16.52 -2.07 12.78
C CYS A 272 -17.74 -1.13 12.93
N ARG A 273 -17.96 -0.18 12.00
CA ARG A 273 -19.12 0.71 11.99
C ARG A 273 -20.39 0.01 11.51
N MET A 274 -20.22 -1.05 10.72
CA MET A 274 -21.35 -1.83 10.19
C MET A 274 -21.70 -3.00 11.11
N LYS A 275 -20.67 -3.74 11.56
CA LYS A 275 -20.85 -4.94 12.37
C LYS A 275 -19.59 -5.29 13.13
N CYS A 276 -19.73 -5.73 14.39
CA CYS A 276 -18.60 -6.28 15.13
C CYS A 276 -18.19 -7.64 14.56
N SER A 277 -16.92 -7.76 14.17
CA SER A 277 -16.34 -8.99 13.60
C SER A 277 -15.66 -9.87 14.66
N GLY A 278 -15.73 -9.51 15.94
CA GLY A 278 -15.19 -10.33 17.04
C GLY A 278 -13.66 -10.44 17.04
N CYS A 279 -12.96 -9.37 16.71
CA CYS A 279 -11.49 -9.37 16.63
C CYS A 279 -10.79 -9.45 18.01
N GLY A 280 -11.47 -9.09 19.10
CA GLY A 280 -10.90 -9.04 20.46
C GLY A 280 -10.40 -7.66 20.89
N ALA A 281 -10.29 -6.67 20.00
CA ALA A 281 -9.73 -5.33 20.29
C ALA A 281 -10.49 -4.58 21.41
N MET A 282 -11.73 -4.96 21.72
CA MET A 282 -12.51 -4.41 22.84
C MET A 282 -11.87 -4.64 24.21
N LYS A 283 -10.94 -5.60 24.31
CA LYS A 283 -10.27 -5.95 25.57
C LYS A 283 -9.63 -4.74 26.26
N PHE A 284 -9.12 -3.79 25.50
CA PHE A 284 -8.47 -2.59 26.04
C PHE A 284 -9.39 -1.37 26.15
N GLY A 285 -10.68 -1.55 25.89
CA GLY A 285 -11.66 -0.45 25.92
C GLY A 285 -11.36 0.63 24.86
N GLY A 286 -12.29 0.87 23.99
CA GLY A 286 -12.15 1.84 22.92
C GLY A 286 -12.41 1.22 21.54
N GLY A 287 -12.71 2.08 20.58
CA GLY A 287 -13.02 1.72 19.21
C GLY A 287 -14.51 1.78 18.87
N VAL A 288 -14.77 1.71 17.56
CA VAL A 288 -16.08 1.94 16.96
C VAL A 288 -17.13 0.88 17.32
N CYS A 289 -16.69 -0.29 17.83
CA CYS A 289 -17.58 -1.37 18.26
C CYS A 289 -18.58 -0.96 19.37
N PHE A 290 -18.41 0.21 19.96
CA PHE A 290 -19.26 0.72 21.04
C PHE A 290 -20.29 1.73 20.57
N GLU A 291 -20.19 2.23 19.35
CA GLU A 291 -21.12 3.24 18.83
C GLU A 291 -22.51 2.67 18.50
N ASN A 292 -22.65 1.34 18.44
CA ASN A 292 -23.93 0.65 18.22
C ASN A 292 -24.43 -0.01 19.52
N LYS A 293 -24.58 0.78 20.57
CA LYS A 293 -25.41 0.42 21.70
C LYS A 293 -26.66 1.27 21.61
N ASP A 294 -27.60 0.82 20.81
CA ASP A 294 -29.01 1.07 20.98
C ASP A 294 -29.62 -0.09 21.75
#